data_af27efef7001a77cd318767f50d0182d
#
_entry.id   af27efef7001a77cd318767f50d0182d
#
_cell.length_a   1.000
_cell.length_b   1.000
_cell.length_c   1.000
_cell.angle_alpha   90.00
_cell.angle_beta   90.00
_cell.angle_gamma   90.00
#
_symmetry.space_group_name_H-M   'P 1'
#
loop_
_entity.id
_entity.type
_entity.pdbx_description
1 polymer ?
#
loop_
_entity_poly.entity_id
_entity_poly.type
_entity_poly.pdbx_seq_one_letter_code
_entity_poly.pdbx_strand_id
1 'polypeptide(L)'
;MPYQISTELEHGSNRFPIFVSHSIHCLKSNSSRTWTQRIWTGLFRTLASHSHTLPNIIYTFFQNPNFSSLSAEPTMAFVKAQKSRAYFKRYQVKFKRRREGKTDYRARTRLINQDKNKYNTPKYRFVVRFTNKDIIAQIVSASITGDMVLASAYAHELPHYGLEVGLTNYSAAYCTGLLLARRVLKTLEMDEEYEGNVEATGEDYSVEPADTRRPFRALLDVGLLRTTTGNRVFGALKGALDGGLDIPHSDKRFAGFNKESKQLEAEVHRKYIYGGHIADYMSSMQEEEPEKYQSHFSEYLKTCLEVDGLEEVYKKVHAAIRADPSAKKSDKQPPKQHKRYKLPLLYFWKWGAIILLG
;
A
#
# COMPACT_ATOMS: atom_id res chain seq x y z
N MET A 1 -53.33 22.69 22.45
CA MET A 1 -52.91 22.97 23.86
C MET A 1 -51.48 22.42 24.00
N PRO A 2 -50.51 23.26 24.28
CA PRO A 2 -49.12 22.89 24.41
C PRO A 2 -48.76 22.62 25.86
N TYR A 3 -47.94 21.62 26.13
CA TYR A 3 -47.23 21.53 27.42
C TYR A 3 -45.76 21.84 27.20
N GLN A 4 -45.36 23.01 27.67
CA GLN A 4 -44.01 23.35 28.05
C GLN A 4 -43.68 22.70 29.37
N ILE A 5 -42.53 22.07 29.49
CA ILE A 5 -41.86 21.85 30.77
C ILE A 5 -40.41 22.31 30.60
N SER A 6 -40.14 23.45 31.19
CA SER A 6 -38.82 23.96 31.53
C SER A 6 -38.29 23.18 32.73
N THR A 7 -37.04 22.74 32.67
CA THR A 7 -36.22 22.54 33.88
C THR A 7 -34.79 22.90 33.56
N GLU A 8 -34.38 24.02 34.10
CA GLU A 8 -33.01 24.38 34.44
C GLU A 8 -32.45 23.37 35.44
N LEU A 9 -31.17 23.02 35.30
CA LEU A 9 -30.29 22.63 36.41
C LEU A 9 -28.83 22.66 35.90
N GLU A 10 -28.13 23.69 36.24
CA GLU A 10 -27.00 23.77 37.20
C GLU A 10 -25.64 23.26 36.70
N HIS A 11 -24.75 24.24 36.68
CA HIS A 11 -23.30 24.24 36.68
C HIS A 11 -22.64 23.13 37.51
N GLY A 12 -21.76 22.36 36.85
CA GLY A 12 -20.75 21.54 37.47
C GLY A 12 -19.40 21.80 36.82
N SER A 13 -18.65 22.73 37.39
CA SER A 13 -17.27 23.03 37.02
C SER A 13 -16.34 21.93 37.50
N ASN A 14 -15.73 21.19 36.55
CA ASN A 14 -14.56 20.39 36.83
C ASN A 14 -13.34 20.94 36.05
N ARG A 15 -12.53 21.67 36.83
CA ARG A 15 -11.19 22.14 36.44
C ARG A 15 -10.25 20.95 36.37
N PHE A 16 -9.68 20.71 35.22
CA PHE A 16 -8.44 19.91 35.08
C PHE A 16 -7.23 20.82 35.16
N PRO A 17 -6.16 20.40 35.85
CA PRO A 17 -4.96 21.23 36.02
C PRO A 17 -4.15 21.32 34.75
N ILE A 18 -3.77 22.54 34.44
CA ILE A 18 -2.84 22.92 33.37
C ILE A 18 -1.45 22.43 33.76
N PHE A 19 -0.90 21.47 32.98
CA PHE A 19 0.52 21.13 33.05
C PHE A 19 1.33 22.22 32.36
N VAL A 20 2.04 23.00 33.15
CA VAL A 20 3.05 23.97 32.70
C VAL A 20 4.29 23.18 32.30
N SER A 21 4.60 23.17 31.02
CA SER A 21 5.86 22.63 30.52
C SER A 21 6.99 23.62 30.83
N HIS A 22 7.87 23.26 31.75
CA HIS A 22 9.12 23.96 32.00
C HIS A 22 10.11 23.66 30.86
N SER A 23 10.44 24.71 30.13
CA SER A 23 11.54 24.71 29.17
C SER A 23 12.88 24.61 29.94
N ILE A 24 13.51 23.45 29.85
CA ILE A 24 14.88 23.29 30.32
C ILE A 24 15.84 23.83 29.25
N HIS A 25 16.36 25.00 29.49
CA HIS A 25 17.52 25.54 28.78
C HIS A 25 18.73 24.65 29.04
N CYS A 26 19.11 23.85 28.07
CA CYS A 26 20.36 23.08 28.10
C CYS A 26 21.51 24.00 27.68
N LEU A 27 22.31 24.39 28.65
CA LEU A 27 23.60 25.06 28.45
C LEU A 27 24.55 24.12 27.70
N LYS A 28 24.96 24.52 26.52
CA LYS A 28 26.02 23.87 25.76
C LYS A 28 27.35 24.06 26.50
N SER A 29 27.87 23.07 27.18
CA SER A 29 29.26 22.96 27.58
C SER A 29 30.04 22.23 26.50
N ASN A 30 30.94 22.93 25.84
CA ASN A 30 31.93 22.38 24.93
C ASN A 30 32.92 21.51 25.70
N SER A 31 32.80 20.21 25.59
CA SER A 31 33.87 19.26 25.96
C SER A 31 33.71 17.99 25.13
N SER A 32 34.06 18.12 23.86
CA SER A 32 34.20 17.00 22.94
C SER A 32 35.59 16.38 23.05
N ARG A 33 35.83 15.55 24.06
CA ARG A 33 36.88 14.52 23.96
C ARG A 33 36.21 13.18 24.20
N THR A 34 36.14 12.39 23.15
CA THR A 34 35.50 11.08 23.13
C THR A 34 36.24 10.11 24.07
N TRP A 35 35.49 9.23 24.69
CA TRP A 35 35.95 8.23 25.64
C TRP A 35 37.09 7.34 25.11
N THR A 36 37.20 7.17 23.83
CA THR A 36 38.24 6.42 23.13
C THR A 36 39.64 7.08 23.23
N GLN A 37 39.72 8.43 23.29
CA GLN A 37 41.02 9.11 23.46
C GLN A 37 41.58 8.97 24.88
N ARG A 38 40.76 8.80 25.91
CA ARG A 38 41.22 8.59 27.28
C ARG A 38 41.81 7.24 27.52
N ILE A 39 41.30 6.20 26.85
CA ILE A 39 41.84 4.84 26.97
C ILE A 39 43.22 4.75 26.28
N TRP A 40 43.37 5.41 25.13
CA TRP A 40 44.65 5.39 24.41
C TRP A 40 45.77 6.13 25.13
N THR A 41 45.47 7.29 25.73
CA THR A 41 46.50 8.07 26.49
C THR A 41 46.86 7.38 27.81
N GLY A 42 45.97 6.60 28.44
CA GLY A 42 46.25 5.80 29.61
C GLY A 42 47.18 4.60 29.33
N LEU A 43 46.92 3.90 28.20
CA LEU A 43 47.73 2.75 27.80
C LEU A 43 49.15 3.12 27.39
N PHE A 44 49.34 4.30 26.77
CA PHE A 44 50.67 4.80 26.40
C PHE A 44 51.54 5.23 27.61
N ARG A 45 50.91 5.72 28.68
CA ARG A 45 51.65 6.08 29.91
C ARG A 45 52.15 4.88 30.73
N THR A 46 51.41 3.78 30.68
CA THR A 46 51.83 2.55 31.39
C THR A 46 52.84 1.72 30.62
N LEU A 47 52.90 1.85 29.28
CA LEU A 47 53.90 1.14 28.46
C LEU A 47 55.25 1.89 28.39
N ALA A 48 55.31 3.20 28.65
CA ALA A 48 56.53 3.98 28.64
C ALA A 48 57.40 3.80 29.91
N SER A 49 56.86 3.24 30.99
CA SER A 49 57.58 3.03 32.25
C SER A 49 58.29 1.65 32.39
N HIS A 50 58.16 0.76 31.39
CA HIS A 50 58.69 -0.62 31.50
C HIS A 50 59.48 -1.08 30.26
N SER A 51 60.08 -0.16 29.44
CA SER A 51 60.80 -0.61 28.26
C SER A 51 62.29 -0.26 28.28
N HIS A 52 63.10 -1.18 28.77
CA HIS A 52 64.54 -1.21 28.46
C HIS A 52 64.94 -2.25 27.42
N THR A 53 63.99 -2.97 26.78
CA THR A 53 64.29 -3.93 25.70
C THR A 53 63.07 -4.16 24.79
N LEU A 54 62.92 -3.33 23.79
CA LEU A 54 62.12 -3.67 22.63
C LEU A 54 62.96 -3.48 21.34
N PRO A 55 63.02 -4.48 20.45
CA PRO A 55 63.84 -4.45 19.26
C PRO A 55 63.36 -3.42 18.23
N ASN A 56 64.32 -2.85 17.49
CA ASN A 56 64.22 -1.80 16.48
C ASN A 56 63.19 -2.00 15.35
N ILE A 57 62.39 -3.02 15.41
CA ILE A 57 61.37 -3.36 14.36
C ILE A 57 60.17 -2.40 14.42
N ILE A 58 59.81 -1.84 15.59
CA ILE A 58 58.65 -0.95 15.70
C ILE A 58 58.97 0.47 15.22
N TYR A 59 60.22 0.92 15.25
CA TYR A 59 60.62 2.24 14.82
C TYR A 59 60.64 2.41 13.31
N THR A 60 60.86 1.35 12.53
CA THR A 60 60.84 1.40 11.07
C THR A 60 59.46 1.45 10.46
N PHE A 61 58.41 1.08 11.23
CA PHE A 61 57.01 1.14 10.74
C PHE A 61 56.45 2.57 10.75
N PHE A 62 57.01 3.47 11.56
CA PHE A 62 56.52 4.86 11.64
C PHE A 62 57.23 5.84 10.70
N GLN A 63 58.28 5.44 10.01
CA GLN A 63 59.05 6.31 9.11
C GLN A 63 58.74 6.08 7.62
N ASN A 64 57.71 5.35 7.29
CA ASN A 64 57.29 5.16 5.90
C ASN A 64 56.47 6.40 5.45
N PRO A 65 56.97 7.30 4.59
CA PRO A 65 56.26 8.50 4.17
C PRO A 65 55.00 8.21 3.31
N ASN A 66 54.76 6.98 2.95
CA ASN A 66 53.56 6.56 2.17
C ASN A 66 52.38 6.18 3.05
N PHE A 67 52.44 6.28 4.38
CA PHE A 67 51.34 5.94 5.28
C PHE A 67 50.37 7.10 5.56
N SER A 68 50.68 8.31 5.06
CA SER A 68 49.90 9.52 5.31
C SER A 68 48.83 9.82 4.27
N SER A 69 48.62 8.94 3.25
CA SER A 69 47.63 9.18 2.17
C SER A 69 46.43 8.23 2.11
N LEU A 70 46.26 7.37 3.11
CA LEU A 70 45.01 6.62 3.28
C LEU A 70 44.17 7.37 4.33
N SER A 71 43.59 8.50 3.92
CA SER A 71 42.37 9.02 4.54
C SER A 71 41.22 8.08 4.13
N ALA A 72 41.23 6.86 4.69
CA ALA A 72 40.06 6.04 4.70
C ALA A 72 39.02 6.80 5.52
N GLU A 73 38.09 7.47 4.85
CA GLU A 73 36.83 7.89 5.43
C GLU A 73 36.36 6.68 6.28
N PRO A 74 36.02 6.89 7.56
CA PRO A 74 35.51 5.82 8.38
C PRO A 74 34.20 5.37 7.78
N THR A 75 34.26 4.41 6.86
CA THR A 75 33.06 3.71 6.42
C THR A 75 32.48 3.12 7.68
N MET A 76 31.41 3.74 8.18
CA MET A 76 30.66 3.26 9.33
C MET A 76 30.14 1.87 8.98
N ALA A 77 30.96 0.87 9.23
CA ALA A 77 30.55 -0.51 9.04
C ALA A 77 29.31 -0.72 9.90
N PHE A 78 28.17 -0.99 9.24
CA PHE A 78 26.94 -1.32 9.93
C PHE A 78 27.12 -2.63 10.69
N VAL A 79 27.48 -2.50 11.96
CA VAL A 79 27.59 -3.65 12.85
C VAL A 79 26.19 -4.07 13.28
N LYS A 80 25.75 -5.21 12.77
CA LYS A 80 24.48 -5.81 13.15
C LYS A 80 24.52 -6.15 14.65
N ALA A 81 23.69 -5.51 15.46
CA ALA A 81 23.60 -5.78 16.88
C ALA A 81 23.28 -7.27 17.13
N GLN A 82 24.15 -7.96 17.87
CA GLN A 82 23.92 -9.34 18.27
C GLN A 82 22.79 -9.40 19.29
N LYS A 83 21.73 -10.13 18.94
CA LYS A 83 20.58 -10.33 19.81
C LYS A 83 20.80 -11.55 20.69
N SER A 84 20.60 -11.40 22.00
CA SER A 84 20.77 -12.47 22.98
C SER A 84 19.68 -13.55 22.84
N ARG A 85 19.94 -14.75 23.39
CA ARG A 85 18.94 -15.83 23.47
C ARG A 85 17.67 -15.40 24.21
N ALA A 86 17.80 -14.57 25.24
CA ALA A 86 16.67 -14.01 25.99
C ALA A 86 15.80 -13.09 25.12
N TYR A 87 16.41 -12.29 24.23
CA TYR A 87 15.70 -11.47 23.27
C TYR A 87 14.81 -12.31 22.35
N PHE A 88 15.35 -13.40 21.77
CA PHE A 88 14.57 -14.27 20.89
C PHE A 88 13.45 -15.01 21.62
N LYS A 89 13.68 -15.43 22.88
CA LYS A 89 12.66 -16.08 23.69
C LYS A 89 11.46 -15.16 24.01
N ARG A 90 11.71 -13.86 24.18
CA ARG A 90 10.67 -12.84 24.48
C ARG A 90 10.08 -12.20 23.24
N TYR A 91 10.69 -12.40 22.08
CA TYR A 91 10.24 -11.77 20.85
C TYR A 91 8.96 -12.41 20.33
N GLN A 92 7.86 -11.66 20.40
CA GLN A 92 6.60 -12.08 19.79
C GLN A 92 6.62 -11.80 18.30
N VAL A 93 6.63 -12.85 17.51
CA VAL A 93 6.63 -12.74 16.04
C VAL A 93 5.25 -12.36 15.54
N LYS A 94 5.18 -11.38 14.66
CA LYS A 94 3.93 -11.02 13.98
C LYS A 94 3.48 -12.16 13.06
N PHE A 95 2.19 -12.21 12.74
CA PHE A 95 1.64 -13.19 11.79
C PHE A 95 2.39 -13.19 10.47
N LYS A 96 2.46 -14.35 9.81
CA LYS A 96 3.21 -14.56 8.57
C LYS A 96 2.87 -13.51 7.50
N ARG A 97 1.60 -13.31 7.20
CA ARG A 97 1.16 -12.34 6.20
C ARG A 97 1.48 -10.88 6.56
N ARG A 98 1.54 -10.54 7.87
CA ARG A 98 1.98 -9.22 8.31
C ARG A 98 3.49 -9.03 8.12
N ARG A 99 4.28 -10.06 8.35
CA ARG A 99 5.74 -10.04 8.10
C ARG A 99 6.07 -9.92 6.62
N GLU A 100 5.25 -10.54 5.77
CA GLU A 100 5.34 -10.44 4.31
C GLU A 100 4.82 -9.10 3.75
N GLY A 101 4.27 -8.21 4.59
CA GLY A 101 3.73 -6.93 4.15
C GLY A 101 2.42 -7.02 3.36
N LYS A 102 1.65 -8.10 3.50
CA LYS A 102 0.44 -8.36 2.70
C LYS A 102 -0.87 -8.02 3.41
N THR A 103 -0.91 -8.07 4.74
CA THR A 103 -2.17 -7.94 5.49
C THR A 103 -2.02 -7.03 6.68
N ASP A 104 -2.93 -6.07 6.82
CA ASP A 104 -3.16 -5.31 8.04
C ASP A 104 -4.25 -6.00 8.86
N TYR A 105 -3.87 -6.73 9.89
CA TYR A 105 -4.81 -7.45 10.74
C TYR A 105 -5.69 -6.53 11.59
N ARG A 106 -5.23 -5.31 11.89
CA ARG A 106 -6.03 -4.35 12.65
C ARG A 106 -7.22 -3.85 11.84
N ALA A 107 -6.99 -3.48 10.58
CA ALA A 107 -8.05 -3.12 9.65
C ALA A 107 -8.92 -4.33 9.32
N ARG A 108 -8.32 -5.49 9.05
CA ARG A 108 -9.04 -6.74 8.74
C ARG A 108 -10.06 -7.11 9.81
N THR A 109 -9.70 -7.07 11.09
CA THR A 109 -10.63 -7.40 12.17
C THR A 109 -11.87 -6.52 12.13
N ARG A 110 -11.71 -5.21 11.91
CA ARG A 110 -12.84 -4.26 11.81
C ARG A 110 -13.70 -4.49 10.56
N LEU A 111 -13.08 -4.86 9.45
CA LEU A 111 -13.77 -5.08 8.18
C LEU A 111 -14.53 -6.40 8.13
N ILE A 112 -14.10 -7.41 8.89
CA ILE A 112 -14.73 -8.75 8.91
C ILE A 112 -15.83 -8.84 9.96
N ASN A 113 -15.67 -8.19 11.12
CA ASN A 113 -16.66 -8.26 12.17
C ASN A 113 -18.02 -7.80 11.68
N GLN A 114 -19.02 -8.69 11.83
CA GLN A 114 -20.40 -8.42 11.52
C GLN A 114 -21.19 -8.18 12.82
N ASP A 115 -22.24 -7.38 12.75
CA ASP A 115 -23.14 -7.15 13.85
C ASP A 115 -23.85 -8.45 14.26
N LYS A 116 -23.97 -8.69 15.56
CA LYS A 116 -24.61 -9.92 16.07
C LYS A 116 -26.04 -10.08 15.57
N ASN A 117 -26.78 -8.98 15.40
CA ASN A 117 -28.15 -8.97 14.94
C ASN A 117 -28.33 -9.34 13.46
N LYS A 118 -27.24 -9.36 12.70
CA LYS A 118 -27.25 -9.75 11.29
C LYS A 118 -26.93 -11.23 11.07
N TYR A 119 -26.68 -11.97 12.14
CA TYR A 119 -26.37 -13.41 12.13
C TYR A 119 -25.35 -13.82 11.08
N ASN A 120 -25.69 -14.69 10.16
CA ASN A 120 -24.81 -15.22 9.13
C ASN A 120 -24.78 -14.39 7.82
N THR A 121 -25.32 -13.18 7.83
CA THR A 121 -25.29 -12.31 6.64
C THR A 121 -23.84 -12.04 6.23
N PRO A 122 -23.43 -12.35 4.99
CA PRO A 122 -22.07 -12.14 4.56
C PRO A 122 -21.72 -10.63 4.53
N LYS A 123 -20.50 -10.29 4.95
CA LYS A 123 -19.97 -8.94 4.87
C LYS A 123 -18.89 -8.90 3.80
N TYR A 124 -19.12 -8.10 2.77
CA TYR A 124 -18.24 -8.03 1.63
C TYR A 124 -17.20 -6.92 1.78
N ARG A 125 -15.99 -7.20 1.28
CA ARG A 125 -14.89 -6.26 1.21
C ARG A 125 -14.48 -6.05 -0.23
N PHE A 126 -14.36 -4.79 -0.62
CA PHE A 126 -13.73 -4.39 -1.86
C PHE A 126 -12.23 -4.29 -1.63
N VAL A 127 -11.48 -5.30 -2.00
CA VAL A 127 -10.03 -5.42 -1.78
C VAL A 127 -9.29 -4.89 -2.98
N VAL A 128 -8.53 -3.82 -2.80
CA VAL A 128 -7.67 -3.24 -3.85
C VAL A 128 -6.21 -3.45 -3.47
N ARG A 129 -5.43 -4.02 -4.37
CA ARG A 129 -3.99 -4.25 -4.19
C ARG A 129 -3.22 -3.84 -5.45
N PHE A 130 -2.04 -3.31 -5.27
CA PHE A 130 -1.15 -2.91 -6.35
C PHE A 130 0.11 -3.73 -6.34
N THR A 131 0.53 -4.15 -7.53
CA THR A 131 1.85 -4.69 -7.81
C THR A 131 2.61 -3.70 -8.69
N ASN A 132 3.86 -3.99 -9.03
CA ASN A 132 4.64 -3.11 -9.92
C ASN A 132 4.05 -3.02 -11.34
N LYS A 133 3.36 -4.08 -11.79
CA LYS A 133 2.85 -4.19 -13.17
C LYS A 133 1.34 -4.36 -13.27
N ASP A 134 0.63 -4.47 -12.14
CA ASP A 134 -0.78 -4.85 -12.16
C ASP A 134 -1.57 -4.20 -11.02
N ILE A 135 -2.87 -4.03 -11.24
CA ILE A 135 -3.84 -3.62 -10.24
C ILE A 135 -4.82 -4.76 -10.05
N ILE A 136 -5.04 -5.15 -8.80
CA ILE A 136 -5.91 -6.26 -8.43
C ILE A 136 -7.09 -5.69 -7.65
N ALA A 137 -8.28 -5.86 -8.16
CA ALA A 137 -9.53 -5.52 -7.49
C ALA A 137 -10.35 -6.79 -7.28
N GLN A 138 -10.86 -7.00 -6.05
CA GLN A 138 -11.61 -8.22 -5.69
C GLN A 138 -12.73 -7.90 -4.71
N ILE A 139 -13.87 -8.57 -4.87
CA ILE A 139 -14.90 -8.65 -3.83
C ILE A 139 -14.71 -9.95 -3.05
N VAL A 140 -14.50 -9.80 -1.74
CA VAL A 140 -14.13 -10.92 -0.86
C VAL A 140 -15.05 -10.97 0.35
N SER A 141 -15.55 -12.15 0.68
CA SER A 141 -16.21 -12.44 1.95
C SER A 141 -15.32 -13.32 2.84
N ALA A 142 -15.40 -13.14 4.14
CA ALA A 142 -14.65 -13.94 5.10
C ALA A 142 -15.51 -15.08 5.62
N SER A 143 -15.00 -16.31 5.56
CA SER A 143 -15.58 -17.49 6.21
C SER A 143 -14.61 -18.06 7.25
N ILE A 144 -15.08 -19.01 8.07
CA ILE A 144 -14.25 -19.68 9.10
C ILE A 144 -13.08 -20.43 8.44
N THR A 145 -13.30 -21.03 7.27
CA THR A 145 -12.28 -21.78 6.54
C THR A 145 -11.25 -20.91 5.82
N GLY A 146 -11.61 -19.66 5.53
CA GLY A 146 -10.76 -18.71 4.80
C GLY A 146 -11.57 -17.67 4.06
N ASP A 147 -10.89 -16.81 3.31
CA ASP A 147 -11.53 -15.80 2.48
C ASP A 147 -12.02 -16.40 1.17
N MET A 148 -13.28 -16.12 0.82
CA MET A 148 -13.89 -16.50 -0.44
C MET A 148 -13.96 -15.30 -1.37
N VAL A 149 -13.44 -15.43 -2.59
CA VAL A 149 -13.49 -14.39 -3.62
C VAL A 149 -14.77 -14.61 -4.44
N LEU A 150 -15.66 -13.60 -4.43
CA LEU A 150 -16.90 -13.61 -5.22
C LEU A 150 -16.61 -13.26 -6.68
N ALA A 151 -15.88 -12.18 -6.89
CA ALA A 151 -15.45 -11.73 -8.20
C ALA A 151 -14.06 -11.06 -8.12
N SER A 152 -13.34 -11.08 -9.21
CA SER A 152 -12.02 -10.44 -9.35
C SER A 152 -11.89 -9.77 -10.72
N ALA A 153 -11.16 -8.68 -10.75
CA ALA A 153 -10.75 -7.98 -11.96
C ALA A 153 -9.29 -7.53 -11.83
N TYR A 154 -8.59 -7.58 -12.93
CA TYR A 154 -7.16 -7.29 -12.99
C TYR A 154 -6.87 -6.27 -14.10
N ALA A 155 -5.88 -5.40 -13.88
CA ALA A 155 -5.50 -4.44 -14.91
C ALA A 155 -4.93 -5.12 -16.16
N HIS A 156 -4.29 -6.30 -16.02
CA HIS A 156 -3.83 -7.07 -17.18
C HIS A 156 -4.94 -7.64 -18.07
N GLU A 157 -6.22 -7.53 -17.67
CA GLU A 157 -7.37 -7.83 -18.52
C GLU A 157 -7.76 -6.64 -19.42
N LEU A 158 -7.34 -5.41 -19.09
CA LEU A 158 -7.70 -4.20 -19.83
C LEU A 158 -7.26 -4.18 -21.31
N PRO A 159 -6.17 -4.83 -21.72
CA PRO A 159 -5.84 -4.98 -23.14
C PRO A 159 -6.94 -5.63 -23.98
N HIS A 160 -7.78 -6.49 -23.40
CA HIS A 160 -8.93 -7.07 -24.10
C HIS A 160 -10.03 -6.03 -24.40
N TYR A 161 -10.01 -4.88 -23.70
CA TYR A 161 -10.93 -3.77 -23.85
C TYR A 161 -10.32 -2.59 -24.62
N GLY A 162 -9.07 -2.73 -25.09
CA GLY A 162 -8.38 -1.74 -25.92
C GLY A 162 -7.38 -0.84 -25.18
N LEU A 163 -7.06 -1.13 -23.91
CA LEU A 163 -6.03 -0.41 -23.18
C LEU A 163 -4.75 -1.25 -23.09
N GLU A 164 -3.80 -1.04 -23.98
CA GLU A 164 -2.57 -1.81 -24.05
C GLU A 164 -1.47 -1.28 -23.12
N VAL A 165 -1.44 0.02 -22.88
CA VAL A 165 -0.38 0.71 -22.13
C VAL A 165 -0.91 1.41 -20.89
N GLY A 166 -0.01 1.69 -19.93
CA GLY A 166 -0.38 2.45 -18.74
C GLY A 166 -1.25 1.71 -17.73
N LEU A 167 -1.10 0.38 -17.61
CA LEU A 167 -1.96 -0.50 -16.79
C LEU A 167 -1.89 -0.26 -15.27
N THR A 168 -1.04 0.63 -14.78
CA THR A 168 -0.84 0.86 -13.34
C THR A 168 -1.16 2.29 -12.90
N ASN A 169 -1.64 3.15 -13.79
CA ASN A 169 -1.99 4.54 -13.52
C ASN A 169 -3.34 4.69 -12.80
N TYR A 170 -3.74 5.93 -12.49
CA TYR A 170 -5.01 6.24 -11.83
C TYR A 170 -6.21 5.87 -12.72
N SER A 171 -6.13 6.16 -14.03
CA SER A 171 -7.18 5.86 -15.00
C SER A 171 -7.38 4.35 -15.17
N ALA A 172 -6.29 3.56 -15.26
CA ALA A 172 -6.38 2.10 -15.28
C ALA A 172 -6.95 1.53 -13.98
N ALA A 173 -6.65 2.16 -12.83
CA ALA A 173 -7.28 1.78 -11.57
C ALA A 173 -8.78 2.01 -11.60
N TYR A 174 -9.23 3.14 -12.16
CA TYR A 174 -10.65 3.41 -12.38
C TYR A 174 -11.30 2.35 -13.29
N CYS A 175 -10.70 2.05 -14.44
CA CYS A 175 -11.20 1.01 -15.36
C CYS A 175 -11.29 -0.36 -14.68
N THR A 176 -10.30 -0.73 -13.85
CA THR A 176 -10.31 -2.01 -13.12
C THR A 176 -11.42 -2.05 -12.07
N GLY A 177 -11.69 -0.94 -11.38
CA GLY A 177 -12.80 -0.80 -10.45
C GLY A 177 -14.15 -0.93 -11.14
N LEU A 178 -14.33 -0.25 -12.26
CA LEU A 178 -15.53 -0.30 -13.10
C LEU A 178 -15.78 -1.73 -13.64
N LEU A 179 -14.74 -2.39 -14.14
CA LEU A 179 -14.81 -3.77 -14.62
C LEU A 179 -15.28 -4.72 -13.52
N LEU A 180 -14.71 -4.60 -12.31
CA LEU A 180 -15.14 -5.42 -11.18
C LEU A 180 -16.61 -5.19 -10.83
N ALA A 181 -17.02 -3.92 -10.74
CA ALA A 181 -18.39 -3.54 -10.38
C ALA A 181 -19.41 -4.13 -11.36
N ARG A 182 -19.22 -3.89 -12.64
CA ARG A 182 -20.12 -4.41 -13.69
C ARG A 182 -20.13 -5.94 -13.71
N ARG A 183 -18.97 -6.58 -13.45
CA ARG A 183 -18.87 -8.05 -13.36
C ARG A 183 -19.65 -8.62 -12.19
N VAL A 184 -19.58 -7.97 -11.01
CA VAL A 184 -20.34 -8.38 -9.82
C VAL A 184 -21.83 -8.22 -10.05
N LEU A 185 -22.28 -7.07 -10.56
CA LEU A 185 -23.69 -6.80 -10.81
C LEU A 185 -24.26 -7.74 -11.85
N LYS A 186 -23.54 -8.02 -12.93
CA LYS A 186 -23.94 -9.04 -13.94
C LYS A 186 -24.07 -10.44 -13.35
N THR A 187 -23.15 -10.83 -12.44
CA THR A 187 -23.22 -12.14 -11.77
C THR A 187 -24.42 -12.26 -10.82
N LEU A 188 -24.87 -11.13 -10.26
CA LEU A 188 -26.01 -11.06 -9.35
C LEU A 188 -27.33 -10.70 -10.04
N GLU A 189 -27.32 -10.52 -11.37
CA GLU A 189 -28.48 -10.10 -12.17
C GLU A 189 -29.08 -8.77 -11.65
N MET A 190 -28.20 -7.80 -11.39
CA MET A 190 -28.53 -6.45 -10.89
C MET A 190 -27.97 -5.35 -11.78
N ASP A 191 -27.45 -5.69 -12.95
CA ASP A 191 -26.77 -4.76 -13.86
C ASP A 191 -27.72 -3.77 -14.54
N GLU A 192 -28.99 -4.16 -14.76
CA GLU A 192 -30.02 -3.28 -15.30
C GLU A 192 -30.58 -2.31 -14.25
N GLU A 193 -30.73 -2.75 -12.99
CA GLU A 193 -31.25 -1.91 -11.90
C GLU A 193 -30.22 -0.87 -11.44
N TYR A 194 -28.95 -1.22 -11.45
CA TYR A 194 -27.84 -0.40 -10.96
C TYR A 194 -26.85 -0.11 -12.09
N GLU A 195 -27.26 0.71 -13.04
CA GLU A 195 -26.40 1.11 -14.15
C GLU A 195 -25.22 1.98 -13.69
N GLY A 196 -25.42 2.73 -12.62
CA GLY A 196 -24.43 3.66 -12.09
C GLY A 196 -24.30 4.93 -12.97
N ASN A 197 -23.16 5.62 -12.82
CA ASN A 197 -22.88 6.81 -13.61
C ASN A 197 -22.19 6.41 -14.92
N VAL A 198 -22.88 6.56 -16.06
CA VAL A 198 -22.35 6.22 -17.39
C VAL A 198 -21.27 7.19 -17.81
N GLU A 199 -21.51 8.50 -17.58
CA GLU A 199 -20.54 9.54 -17.83
C GLU A 199 -19.72 9.81 -16.57
N ALA A 200 -18.41 9.59 -16.64
CA ALA A 200 -17.53 9.91 -15.53
C ALA A 200 -17.34 11.43 -15.40
N THR A 201 -18.30 12.09 -14.77
CA THR A 201 -18.30 13.56 -14.57
C THR A 201 -17.21 14.04 -13.63
N GLY A 202 -16.69 13.15 -12.77
CA GLY A 202 -15.70 13.50 -11.75
C GLY A 202 -16.31 13.92 -10.41
N GLU A 203 -17.61 14.15 -10.34
CA GLU A 203 -18.32 14.47 -9.11
C GLU A 203 -18.39 13.25 -8.17
N ASP A 204 -18.67 13.52 -6.90
CA ASP A 204 -18.94 12.42 -5.96
C ASP A 204 -20.28 11.76 -6.30
N TYR A 205 -20.29 10.44 -6.31
CA TYR A 205 -21.46 9.65 -6.67
C TYR A 205 -21.73 8.58 -5.62
N SER A 206 -22.94 8.56 -5.10
CA SER A 206 -23.45 7.54 -4.21
C SER A 206 -24.66 6.88 -4.83
N VAL A 207 -24.71 5.55 -4.78
CA VAL A 207 -25.79 4.77 -5.36
C VAL A 207 -27.06 4.91 -4.53
N GLU A 208 -28.14 5.30 -5.15
CA GLU A 208 -29.47 5.35 -4.52
C GLU A 208 -30.11 3.94 -4.52
N PRO A 209 -30.79 3.57 -3.43
CA PRO A 209 -31.46 2.28 -3.37
C PRO A 209 -32.68 2.25 -4.31
N ALA A 210 -32.77 1.21 -5.16
CA ALA A 210 -33.96 0.93 -5.96
C ALA A 210 -35.04 0.28 -5.08
N ASP A 211 -36.29 0.35 -5.55
CA ASP A 211 -37.44 -0.17 -4.79
C ASP A 211 -37.45 -1.72 -4.68
N THR A 212 -36.86 -2.41 -5.65
CA THR A 212 -36.89 -3.89 -5.77
C THR A 212 -35.84 -4.56 -4.90
N ARG A 213 -34.58 -4.18 -5.02
CA ARG A 213 -33.44 -4.77 -4.33
C ARG A 213 -32.55 -3.68 -3.74
N ARG A 214 -31.95 -3.96 -2.59
CA ARG A 214 -30.94 -3.07 -2.02
C ARG A 214 -29.64 -3.10 -2.82
N PRO A 215 -28.91 -1.98 -2.95
CA PRO A 215 -27.65 -1.94 -3.67
C PRO A 215 -26.63 -2.89 -3.02
N PHE A 216 -25.77 -3.47 -3.84
CA PHE A 216 -24.71 -4.35 -3.37
C PHE A 216 -23.66 -3.53 -2.60
N ARG A 217 -23.58 -3.77 -1.30
CA ARG A 217 -22.71 -3.03 -0.39
C ARG A 217 -21.42 -3.76 -0.08
N ALA A 218 -20.29 -3.08 -0.25
CA ALA A 218 -18.96 -3.55 0.12
C ALA A 218 -18.18 -2.50 0.91
N LEU A 219 -17.17 -2.93 1.68
CA LEU A 219 -16.29 -2.03 2.44
C LEU A 219 -14.90 -2.01 1.82
N LEU A 220 -14.34 -0.82 1.62
CA LEU A 220 -13.01 -0.65 1.04
C LEU A 220 -11.91 -1.23 1.94
N ASP A 221 -11.08 -2.12 1.41
CA ASP A 221 -9.89 -2.70 2.05
C ASP A 221 -8.64 -2.34 1.25
N VAL A 222 -7.89 -1.37 1.74
CA VAL A 222 -6.66 -0.86 1.11
C VAL A 222 -5.39 -1.60 1.55
N GLY A 223 -5.48 -2.47 2.56
CA GLY A 223 -4.33 -3.16 3.13
C GLY A 223 -3.35 -2.23 3.84
N LEU A 224 -2.08 -2.30 3.50
CA LEU A 224 -0.99 -1.53 4.11
C LEU A 224 -0.63 -0.24 3.34
N LEU A 225 -1.38 0.10 2.30
CA LEU A 225 -1.14 1.31 1.52
C LEU A 225 -1.52 2.56 2.32
N ARG A 226 -0.78 3.64 2.08
CA ARG A 226 -1.12 4.96 2.64
C ARG A 226 -2.33 5.54 1.89
N THR A 227 -3.31 6.02 2.62
CA THR A 227 -4.52 6.65 2.07
C THR A 227 -4.31 8.16 1.89
N THR A 228 -3.37 8.52 1.02
CA THR A 228 -3.14 9.93 0.64
C THR A 228 -4.17 10.38 -0.41
N THR A 229 -4.47 11.67 -0.44
CA THR A 229 -5.32 12.28 -1.47
C THR A 229 -4.72 12.01 -2.86
N GLY A 230 -5.54 11.61 -3.83
CA GLY A 230 -5.10 11.26 -5.18
C GLY A 230 -4.46 9.88 -5.33
N ASN A 231 -4.48 9.02 -4.31
CA ASN A 231 -3.95 7.67 -4.44
C ASN A 231 -4.81 6.85 -5.43
N ARG A 232 -4.16 6.01 -6.22
CA ARG A 232 -4.78 5.12 -7.21
C ARG A 232 -5.88 4.20 -6.64
N VAL A 233 -5.82 3.88 -5.34
CA VAL A 233 -6.89 3.14 -4.66
C VAL A 233 -8.24 3.84 -4.81
N PHE A 234 -8.22 5.16 -4.69
CA PHE A 234 -9.44 5.97 -4.80
C PHE A 234 -9.90 6.10 -6.26
N GLY A 235 -9.00 5.94 -7.24
CA GLY A 235 -9.38 5.73 -8.64
C GLY A 235 -10.19 4.46 -8.83
N ALA A 236 -9.70 3.32 -8.29
CA ALA A 236 -10.44 2.06 -8.32
C ALA A 236 -11.77 2.14 -7.55
N LEU A 237 -11.78 2.85 -6.42
CA LEU A 237 -13.02 3.10 -5.66
C LEU A 237 -14.02 3.88 -6.50
N LYS A 238 -13.62 4.99 -7.13
CA LYS A 238 -14.50 5.81 -7.98
C LYS A 238 -15.07 4.99 -9.15
N GLY A 239 -14.22 4.19 -9.81
CA GLY A 239 -14.68 3.29 -10.86
C GLY A 239 -15.72 2.27 -10.38
N ALA A 240 -15.57 1.76 -9.15
CA ALA A 240 -16.54 0.83 -8.56
C ALA A 240 -17.87 1.52 -8.20
N LEU A 241 -17.84 2.77 -7.72
CA LEU A 241 -19.02 3.59 -7.43
C LEU A 241 -19.79 3.92 -8.71
N ASP A 242 -19.09 4.42 -9.73
CA ASP A 242 -19.68 4.75 -11.04
C ASP A 242 -20.19 3.48 -11.76
N GLY A 243 -19.65 2.34 -11.39
CA GLY A 243 -20.12 1.03 -11.84
C GLY A 243 -21.39 0.52 -11.15
N GLY A 244 -21.90 1.20 -10.10
CA GLY A 244 -23.14 0.89 -9.41
C GLY A 244 -22.99 0.14 -8.09
N LEU A 245 -21.79 0.06 -7.47
CA LEU A 245 -21.60 -0.53 -6.15
C LEU A 245 -21.75 0.51 -5.03
N ASP A 246 -22.44 0.13 -3.96
CA ASP A 246 -22.51 0.96 -2.73
C ASP A 246 -21.28 0.70 -1.85
N ILE A 247 -20.34 1.65 -1.83
CA ILE A 247 -19.15 1.60 -1.00
C ILE A 247 -19.09 2.88 -0.15
N PRO A 248 -19.20 2.79 1.19
CA PRO A 248 -19.09 3.96 2.05
C PRO A 248 -17.74 4.65 1.89
N HIS A 249 -17.74 5.92 1.57
CA HIS A 249 -16.55 6.70 1.28
C HIS A 249 -16.70 8.18 1.65
N SER A 250 -15.66 8.96 1.39
CA SER A 250 -15.64 10.41 1.54
C SER A 250 -14.79 10.99 0.40
N ASP A 251 -15.22 12.07 -0.15
CA ASP A 251 -14.64 12.86 -1.25
C ASP A 251 -13.20 13.34 -0.97
N LYS A 252 -12.85 13.51 0.31
CA LYS A 252 -11.56 14.07 0.80
C LYS A 252 -10.31 13.38 0.27
N ARG A 253 -10.44 12.20 -0.32
CA ARG A 253 -9.32 11.38 -0.77
C ARG A 253 -9.23 11.26 -2.29
N PHE A 254 -10.22 11.74 -3.01
CA PHE A 254 -10.18 11.77 -4.46
C PHE A 254 -9.13 12.75 -5.00
N ALA A 255 -8.66 12.49 -6.23
CA ALA A 255 -7.82 13.46 -6.92
C ALA A 255 -8.61 14.75 -7.21
N GLY A 256 -7.99 15.90 -7.03
CA GLY A 256 -8.67 17.19 -7.15
C GLY A 256 -9.34 17.70 -5.89
N PHE A 257 -9.23 17.00 -4.75
CA PHE A 257 -9.74 17.53 -3.49
C PHE A 257 -8.83 18.64 -2.94
N ASN A 258 -9.38 19.84 -2.85
CA ASN A 258 -8.71 21.00 -2.27
C ASN A 258 -8.90 20.99 -0.75
N LYS A 259 -7.80 21.09 0.00
CA LYS A 259 -7.82 21.04 1.47
C LYS A 259 -8.28 22.36 2.08
N GLU A 260 -8.09 23.48 1.41
CA GLU A 260 -8.44 24.82 1.87
C GLU A 260 -9.94 25.07 1.74
N SER A 261 -10.48 24.85 0.54
CA SER A 261 -11.92 24.99 0.26
C SER A 261 -12.75 23.82 0.80
N LYS A 262 -12.13 22.66 1.10
CA LYS A 262 -12.79 21.41 1.49
C LYS A 262 -13.78 20.90 0.43
N GLN A 263 -13.56 21.24 -0.81
CA GLN A 263 -14.41 20.86 -1.94
C GLN A 263 -13.63 20.00 -2.93
N LEU A 264 -14.34 19.15 -3.64
CA LEU A 264 -13.80 18.34 -4.73
C LEU A 264 -13.97 19.12 -6.04
N GLU A 265 -12.89 19.36 -6.75
CA GLU A 265 -12.90 19.93 -8.08
C GLU A 265 -13.16 18.81 -9.09
N ALA A 266 -14.40 18.75 -9.59
CA ALA A 266 -14.87 17.69 -10.47
C ALA A 266 -14.10 17.63 -11.79
N GLU A 267 -13.75 18.79 -12.37
CA GLU A 267 -12.97 18.87 -13.61
C GLU A 267 -11.59 18.26 -13.46
N VAL A 268 -10.88 18.56 -12.37
CA VAL A 268 -9.57 17.99 -12.07
C VAL A 268 -9.70 16.49 -11.88
N HIS A 269 -10.70 16.03 -11.14
CA HIS A 269 -10.92 14.61 -10.94
C HIS A 269 -11.24 13.88 -12.26
N ARG A 270 -12.09 14.45 -13.10
CA ARG A 270 -12.38 13.94 -14.44
C ARG A 270 -11.11 13.83 -15.29
N LYS A 271 -10.25 14.84 -15.25
CA LYS A 271 -8.96 14.82 -15.94
C LYS A 271 -8.10 13.62 -15.50
N TYR A 272 -8.09 13.29 -14.20
CA TYR A 272 -7.41 12.09 -13.71
C TYR A 272 -8.06 10.78 -14.15
N ILE A 273 -9.37 10.71 -14.26
CA ILE A 273 -10.10 9.53 -14.72
C ILE A 273 -9.77 9.21 -16.19
N TYR A 274 -9.75 10.21 -17.04
CA TYR A 274 -9.47 10.05 -18.47
C TYR A 274 -8.00 10.14 -18.87
N GLY A 275 -7.08 10.18 -17.90
CA GLY A 275 -5.65 10.15 -18.17
C GLY A 275 -5.02 11.50 -18.55
N GLY A 276 -5.74 12.61 -18.45
CA GLY A 276 -5.21 13.94 -18.79
C GLY A 276 -3.96 14.34 -18.00
N HIS A 277 -3.80 13.85 -16.77
CA HIS A 277 -2.57 14.04 -15.99
C HIS A 277 -1.34 13.37 -16.62
N ILE A 278 -1.54 12.32 -17.40
CA ILE A 278 -0.46 11.67 -18.16
C ILE A 278 -0.17 12.47 -19.41
N ALA A 279 -1.23 12.94 -20.09
CA ALA A 279 -1.12 13.81 -21.25
C ALA A 279 -0.30 15.08 -20.94
N ASP A 280 -0.61 15.77 -19.84
CA ASP A 280 0.15 16.93 -19.38
C ASP A 280 1.62 16.59 -19.13
N TYR A 281 1.89 15.45 -18.47
CA TYR A 281 3.25 15.02 -18.19
C TYR A 281 4.01 14.65 -19.46
N MET A 282 3.33 14.03 -20.43
CA MET A 282 3.91 13.75 -21.75
C MET A 282 4.29 15.04 -22.47
N SER A 283 3.39 16.05 -22.50
CA SER A 283 3.64 17.35 -23.13
C SER A 283 4.83 18.08 -22.48
N SER A 284 4.81 18.19 -21.14
CA SER A 284 5.91 18.84 -20.40
C SER A 284 7.27 18.15 -20.66
N MET A 285 7.29 16.80 -20.63
CA MET A 285 8.52 16.06 -20.87
C MET A 285 9.00 16.12 -22.33
N GLN A 286 8.07 16.26 -23.28
CA GLN A 286 8.40 16.41 -24.70
C GLN A 286 9.07 17.77 -24.95
N GLU A 287 8.62 18.83 -24.27
CA GLU A 287 9.19 20.18 -24.37
C GLU A 287 10.52 20.33 -23.63
N GLU A 288 10.60 19.81 -22.40
CA GLU A 288 11.78 20.00 -21.54
C GLU A 288 12.91 19.00 -21.87
N GLU A 289 12.61 17.70 -22.05
CA GLU A 289 13.61 16.64 -22.15
C GLU A 289 13.22 15.56 -23.18
N PRO A 290 13.37 15.82 -24.48
CA PRO A 290 12.91 14.90 -25.56
C PRO A 290 13.59 13.53 -25.55
N GLU A 291 14.86 13.41 -25.10
CA GLU A 291 15.56 12.13 -24.99
C GLU A 291 14.97 11.24 -23.89
N LYS A 292 14.63 11.84 -22.74
CA LYS A 292 13.97 11.13 -21.64
C LYS A 292 12.55 10.76 -22.01
N TYR A 293 11.83 11.61 -22.75
CA TYR A 293 10.50 11.32 -23.27
C TYR A 293 10.48 10.03 -24.09
N GLN A 294 11.39 9.87 -25.05
CA GLN A 294 11.49 8.66 -25.87
C GLN A 294 11.77 7.39 -25.03
N SER A 295 12.62 7.50 -24.04
CA SER A 295 12.94 6.39 -23.14
C SER A 295 11.76 6.05 -22.21
N HIS A 296 11.14 7.07 -21.59
CA HIS A 296 10.10 6.89 -20.57
C HIS A 296 8.76 6.44 -21.18
N PHE A 297 8.35 7.04 -22.28
CA PHE A 297 7.10 6.74 -22.98
C PHE A 297 7.26 5.80 -24.18
N SER A 298 8.34 5.00 -24.21
CA SER A 298 8.63 4.09 -25.32
C SER A 298 7.49 3.12 -25.65
N GLU A 299 6.69 2.70 -24.67
CA GLU A 299 5.54 1.83 -24.89
C GLU A 299 4.36 2.59 -25.53
N TYR A 300 4.12 3.84 -25.14
CA TYR A 300 3.09 4.71 -25.75
C TYR A 300 3.44 5.05 -27.20
N LEU A 301 4.70 5.32 -27.47
CA LEU A 301 5.18 5.59 -28.84
C LEU A 301 5.04 4.37 -29.76
N LYS A 302 5.24 3.16 -29.25
CA LYS A 302 5.03 1.92 -30.02
C LYS A 302 3.57 1.70 -30.41
N THR A 303 2.63 2.15 -29.58
CA THR A 303 1.19 2.05 -29.85
C THR A 303 0.64 3.26 -30.59
N CYS A 304 1.51 4.20 -31.00
CA CYS A 304 1.13 5.44 -31.69
C CYS A 304 0.06 6.23 -30.94
N LEU A 305 0.09 6.20 -29.61
CA LEU A 305 -0.81 6.97 -28.76
C LEU A 305 -0.21 8.37 -28.55
N GLU A 306 -0.84 9.34 -29.16
CA GLU A 306 -0.53 10.75 -28.97
C GLU A 306 -1.22 11.31 -27.72
N VAL A 307 -0.76 12.48 -27.28
CA VAL A 307 -1.26 13.17 -26.07
C VAL A 307 -2.78 13.38 -26.14
N ASP A 308 -3.28 13.83 -27.29
CA ASP A 308 -4.71 14.17 -27.48
C ASP A 308 -5.61 12.94 -27.62
N GLY A 309 -5.07 11.80 -28.02
CA GLY A 309 -5.82 10.55 -28.21
C GLY A 309 -6.13 9.78 -26.92
N LEU A 310 -5.49 10.10 -25.79
CA LEU A 310 -5.65 9.34 -24.55
C LEU A 310 -7.08 9.37 -24.00
N GLU A 311 -7.74 10.50 -24.01
CA GLU A 311 -9.12 10.62 -23.51
C GLU A 311 -10.10 9.74 -24.30
N GLU A 312 -9.97 9.72 -25.62
CA GLU A 312 -10.82 8.90 -26.47
C GLU A 312 -10.62 7.41 -26.25
N VAL A 313 -9.35 6.98 -26.04
CA VAL A 313 -9.04 5.58 -25.71
C VAL A 313 -9.74 5.17 -24.41
N TYR A 314 -9.64 5.98 -23.35
CA TYR A 314 -10.32 5.67 -22.09
C TYR A 314 -11.84 5.67 -22.22
N LYS A 315 -12.44 6.58 -23.00
CA LYS A 315 -13.90 6.56 -23.30
C LYS A 315 -14.32 5.25 -23.99
N LYS A 316 -13.55 4.82 -24.99
CA LYS A 316 -13.79 3.53 -25.68
C LYS A 316 -13.68 2.34 -24.73
N VAL A 317 -12.67 2.35 -23.85
CA VAL A 317 -12.47 1.29 -22.84
C VAL A 317 -13.64 1.24 -21.84
N HIS A 318 -14.12 2.40 -21.35
CA HIS A 318 -15.27 2.44 -20.43
C HIS A 318 -16.54 1.88 -21.11
N ALA A 319 -16.80 2.25 -22.34
CA ALA A 319 -17.93 1.72 -23.12
C ALA A 319 -17.80 0.20 -23.34
N ALA A 320 -16.62 -0.29 -23.71
CA ALA A 320 -16.37 -1.70 -23.93
C ALA A 320 -16.53 -2.54 -22.63
N ILE A 321 -16.08 -2.03 -21.47
CA ILE A 321 -16.27 -2.67 -20.18
C ILE A 321 -17.76 -2.77 -19.81
N ARG A 322 -18.55 -1.73 -20.08
CA ARG A 322 -19.98 -1.75 -19.81
C ARG A 322 -20.74 -2.71 -20.73
N ALA A 323 -20.31 -2.85 -21.98
CA ALA A 323 -20.90 -3.77 -22.93
C ALA A 323 -20.69 -5.24 -22.54
N ASP A 324 -19.46 -5.65 -22.21
CA ASP A 324 -19.17 -7.03 -21.82
C ASP A 324 -18.11 -7.11 -20.69
N PRO A 325 -18.53 -7.17 -19.43
CA PRO A 325 -17.60 -7.29 -18.29
C PRO A 325 -17.14 -8.72 -18.03
N SER A 326 -17.49 -9.71 -18.86
CA SER A 326 -17.21 -11.12 -18.62
C SER A 326 -15.72 -11.42 -18.57
N ALA A 327 -15.30 -12.30 -17.66
CA ALA A 327 -13.91 -12.73 -17.58
C ALA A 327 -13.57 -13.71 -18.71
N LYS A 328 -12.62 -13.35 -19.55
CA LYS A 328 -12.09 -14.25 -20.59
C LYS A 328 -11.09 -15.21 -19.97
N LYS A 329 -11.35 -16.51 -20.07
CA LYS A 329 -10.41 -17.54 -19.61
C LYS A 329 -9.18 -17.56 -20.53
N SER A 330 -7.99 -17.66 -19.94
CA SER A 330 -6.77 -17.84 -20.71
C SER A 330 -6.66 -19.28 -21.20
N ASP A 331 -6.30 -19.47 -22.46
CA ASP A 331 -6.03 -20.80 -23.06
C ASP A 331 -4.69 -21.41 -22.61
N LYS A 332 -3.98 -20.73 -21.71
CA LYS A 332 -2.72 -21.21 -21.16
C LYS A 332 -2.92 -22.47 -20.36
N GLN A 333 -2.16 -23.50 -20.68
CA GLN A 333 -2.17 -24.72 -19.89
C GLN A 333 -1.79 -24.44 -18.44
N PRO A 334 -2.47 -25.06 -17.47
CA PRO A 334 -2.15 -24.88 -16.06
C PRO A 334 -0.69 -25.26 -15.82
N PRO A 335 0.05 -24.52 -14.99
CA PRO A 335 1.45 -24.82 -14.69
C PRO A 335 1.57 -26.23 -14.14
N LYS A 336 2.61 -26.97 -14.59
CA LYS A 336 2.88 -28.33 -14.08
C LYS A 336 2.91 -28.28 -12.54
N GLN A 337 2.13 -29.16 -11.92
CA GLN A 337 2.16 -29.28 -10.47
C GLN A 337 3.60 -29.62 -10.03
N HIS A 338 4.23 -28.75 -9.28
CA HIS A 338 5.48 -29.08 -8.62
C HIS A 338 5.23 -30.22 -7.64
N LYS A 339 5.85 -31.38 -7.88
CA LYS A 339 5.89 -32.45 -6.87
C LYS A 339 6.47 -31.84 -5.60
N ARG A 340 5.65 -31.71 -4.57
CA ARG A 340 6.18 -31.39 -3.24
C ARG A 340 7.20 -32.45 -2.91
N TYR A 341 8.43 -32.04 -2.58
CA TYR A 341 9.42 -32.95 -2.02
C TYR A 341 8.76 -33.65 -0.83
N LYS A 342 8.29 -34.86 -1.00
CA LYS A 342 8.00 -35.73 0.14
C LYS A 342 9.37 -36.00 0.74
N LEU A 343 9.60 -35.50 1.95
CA LEU A 343 10.75 -35.92 2.75
C LEU A 343 10.78 -37.45 2.71
N PRO A 344 11.92 -38.07 2.29
CA PRO A 344 11.99 -39.53 2.22
C PRO A 344 11.63 -40.08 3.60
N LEU A 345 10.74 -41.06 3.62
CA LEU A 345 10.26 -41.77 4.83
C LEU A 345 11.38 -42.25 5.75
N LEU A 346 12.62 -42.35 5.26
CA LEU A 346 13.86 -42.66 6.00
C LEU A 346 14.16 -41.71 7.18
N TYR A 347 13.65 -40.46 7.17
CA TYR A 347 13.82 -39.55 8.30
C TYR A 347 12.85 -39.85 9.47
N PHE A 348 11.71 -40.43 9.19
CA PHE A 348 10.75 -40.82 10.25
C PHE A 348 11.19 -42.03 11.05
N TRP A 349 11.90 -42.96 10.43
CA TRP A 349 12.43 -44.17 11.11
C TRP A 349 13.61 -43.88 12.01
N LYS A 350 14.41 -42.86 11.72
CA LYS A 350 15.57 -42.49 12.56
C LYS A 350 15.18 -41.83 13.88
N TRP A 351 14.02 -41.18 13.96
CA TRP A 351 13.49 -40.57 15.18
C TRP A 351 12.66 -41.55 16.02
N GLY A 352 11.98 -42.49 15.40
CA GLY A 352 11.24 -43.55 16.07
C GLY A 352 12.12 -44.61 16.76
N ALA A 353 13.33 -44.88 16.22
CA ALA A 353 14.28 -45.79 16.81
C ALA A 353 15.01 -45.26 18.06
N ILE A 354 15.06 -43.92 18.22
CA ILE A 354 15.69 -43.31 19.41
C ILE A 354 14.74 -43.30 20.62
N ILE A 355 13.41 -43.39 20.39
CA ILE A 355 12.40 -43.41 21.47
C ILE A 355 12.17 -44.83 22.03
N LEU A 356 12.58 -45.87 21.31
CA LEU A 356 12.41 -47.28 21.75
C LEU A 356 13.68 -47.87 22.41
N LEU A 357 14.78 -47.12 22.52
CA LEU A 357 16.03 -47.55 23.14
C LEU A 357 16.48 -46.62 24.30
N GLY A 358 15.58 -45.80 24.83
CA GLY A 358 15.82 -44.95 26.01
C GLY A 358 14.87 -45.27 27.15
#